data_3e0ce22f494a7ab852b3639d00c0851a
#
_entry.id   3e0ce22f494a7ab852b3639d00c0851a
#
_cell.length_a   1.000
_cell.length_b   1.000
_cell.length_c   1.000
_cell.angle_alpha   90.00
_cell.angle_beta   90.00
_cell.angle_gamma   90.00
#
_symmetry.space_group_name_H-M   'P 1'
#
loop_
_entity.id
_entity.type
_entity.pdbx_description
1 polymer ?
#
loop_
_entity_poly.entity_id
_entity_poly.type
_entity_poly.pdbx_seq_one_letter_code
_entity_poly.pdbx_strand_id
1 'polypeptide(L)'
;SPMAEFIFKDMIKKKGLEGDFVVTSSATSTEEIWNGVGNPVYPPAKEILNLHNIDCNGKRAVQIKKSDYDKYDLLIPMDSNNVRNMSRILKGDPNNKIHKLMSYTGSDRDVSDPWYTGDFEKCYNDIYNGCKALLESLI
;
A
#
# COMPACT_ATOMS: atom_id res chain seq x y z
N SER A 1 -2.32 -0.92 1.47
CA SER A 1 -3.08 -1.51 0.37
C SER A 1 -2.32 -2.65 -0.28
N PRO A 2 -2.94 -3.82 -0.41
CA PRO A 2 -2.31 -4.94 -1.10
C PRO A 2 -1.95 -4.62 -2.55
N MET A 3 -2.77 -3.83 -3.23
CA MET A 3 -2.50 -3.41 -4.60
C MET A 3 -1.15 -2.69 -4.72
N ALA A 4 -0.90 -1.75 -3.81
CA ALA A 4 0.37 -1.02 -3.79
C ALA A 4 1.56 -1.95 -3.52
N GLU A 5 1.41 -2.89 -2.60
CA GLU A 5 2.45 -3.88 -2.31
C GLU A 5 2.87 -4.63 -3.59
N PHE A 6 1.90 -5.19 -4.31
CA PHE A 6 2.18 -6.03 -5.46
C PHE A 6 2.64 -5.23 -6.68
N ILE A 7 2.10 -4.03 -6.88
CA ILE A 7 2.58 -3.15 -7.96
C ILE A 7 4.05 -2.76 -7.72
N PHE A 8 4.38 -2.36 -6.49
CA PHE A 8 5.76 -1.98 -6.15
C PHE A 8 6.71 -3.18 -6.27
N LYS A 9 6.31 -4.35 -5.78
CA LYS A 9 7.10 -5.58 -5.94
C LYS A 9 7.37 -5.92 -7.40
N ASP A 10 6.38 -5.77 -8.27
CA ASP A 10 6.54 -6.00 -9.70
C ASP A 10 7.55 -5.02 -10.30
N MET A 11 7.50 -3.76 -9.92
CA MET A 11 8.45 -2.73 -10.39
C MET A 11 9.88 -3.05 -10.00
N ILE A 12 10.14 -3.40 -8.73
CA ILE A 12 11.49 -3.71 -8.25
C ILE A 12 12.03 -4.98 -8.88
N LYS A 13 11.16 -5.96 -9.14
CA LYS A 13 11.54 -7.18 -9.85
C LYS A 13 12.01 -6.89 -11.26
N LYS A 14 11.26 -6.07 -12.01
CA LYS A 14 11.60 -5.68 -13.37
C LYS A 14 12.91 -4.91 -13.47
N LYS A 15 13.33 -4.25 -12.39
CA LYS A 15 14.60 -3.52 -12.32
C LYS A 15 15.74 -4.34 -11.69
N GLY A 16 15.49 -5.58 -11.32
CA GLY A 16 16.50 -6.44 -10.69
C GLY A 16 16.87 -6.02 -9.28
N LEU A 17 15.97 -5.34 -8.56
CA LEU A 17 16.24 -4.78 -7.21
C LEU A 17 15.58 -5.56 -6.09
N GLU A 18 15.15 -6.80 -6.34
CA GLU A 18 14.40 -7.61 -5.36
C GLU A 18 15.13 -7.82 -4.04
N GLY A 19 16.45 -7.90 -4.06
CA GLY A 19 17.27 -8.08 -2.87
C GLY A 19 17.46 -6.82 -2.03
N ASP A 20 17.09 -5.65 -2.56
CA ASP A 20 17.33 -4.36 -1.91
C ASP A 20 16.12 -3.84 -1.13
N PHE A 21 14.96 -4.47 -1.28
CA PHE A 21 13.71 -4.01 -0.68
C PHE A 21 12.95 -5.13 0.02
N VAL A 22 12.36 -4.80 1.16
CA VAL A 22 11.33 -5.62 1.82
C VAL A 22 10.03 -4.83 1.76
N VAL A 23 9.03 -5.36 1.07
CA VAL A 23 7.77 -4.68 0.82
C VAL A 23 6.62 -5.52 1.36
N THR A 24 5.82 -4.95 2.23
CA THR A 24 4.62 -5.60 2.76
C THR A 24 3.49 -4.57 2.83
N SER A 25 2.26 -5.03 3.04
CA SER A 25 1.12 -4.16 3.29
C SER A 25 0.35 -4.62 4.51
N SER A 26 -0.26 -3.66 5.21
CA SER A 26 -1.07 -3.89 6.40
C SER A 26 -2.30 -2.99 6.35
N ALA A 27 -3.36 -3.40 7.06
CA ALA A 27 -4.57 -2.61 7.19
C ALA A 27 -4.48 -1.69 8.42
N THR A 28 -5.12 -0.53 8.36
CA THR A 28 -5.23 0.40 9.49
C THR A 28 -6.52 0.19 10.30
N SER A 29 -7.38 -0.74 9.88
CA SER A 29 -8.60 -1.12 10.59
C SER A 29 -8.73 -2.64 10.61
N THR A 30 -9.72 -3.14 11.38
CA THR A 30 -9.99 -4.58 11.49
C THR A 30 -11.12 -5.06 10.57
N GLU A 31 -11.64 -4.20 9.69
CA GLU A 31 -12.78 -4.50 8.83
C GLU A 31 -12.57 -5.75 7.96
N GLU A 32 -11.34 -5.98 7.51
CA GLU A 32 -10.97 -7.10 6.66
C GLU A 32 -10.42 -8.30 7.44
N ILE A 33 -10.57 -8.30 8.78
CA ILE A 33 -10.04 -9.37 9.65
C ILE A 33 -11.17 -9.94 10.49
N TRP A 34 -11.40 -11.25 10.35
CA TRP A 34 -12.44 -11.98 11.08
C TRP A 34 -11.80 -13.10 11.90
N ASN A 35 -12.07 -13.13 13.21
CA ASN A 35 -11.52 -14.14 14.14
C ASN A 35 -10.00 -14.30 14.02
N GLY A 36 -9.27 -13.21 13.85
CA GLY A 36 -7.82 -13.23 13.69
C GLY A 36 -7.33 -13.70 12.32
N VAL A 37 -8.23 -13.97 11.38
CA VAL A 37 -7.89 -14.39 10.02
C VAL A 37 -8.25 -13.28 9.05
N GLY A 38 -7.26 -12.79 8.28
CA GLY A 38 -7.45 -11.74 7.30
C GLY A 38 -8.14 -12.22 6.02
N ASN A 39 -8.94 -11.35 5.42
CA ASN A 39 -9.54 -11.61 4.13
C ASN A 39 -8.48 -11.62 3.02
N PRO A 40 -8.69 -12.39 1.94
CA PRO A 40 -7.83 -12.30 0.76
C PRO A 40 -8.03 -10.97 0.05
N VAL A 41 -7.19 -10.69 -0.95
CA VAL A 41 -7.31 -9.48 -1.77
C VAL A 41 -8.72 -9.42 -2.38
N TYR A 42 -9.33 -8.23 -2.30
CA TYR A 42 -10.68 -8.00 -2.82
C TYR A 42 -10.76 -8.38 -4.30
N PRO A 43 -11.77 -9.19 -4.73
CA PRO A 43 -11.78 -9.74 -6.09
C PRO A 43 -11.61 -8.74 -7.24
N PRO A 44 -12.29 -7.58 -7.25
CA PRO A 44 -12.05 -6.60 -8.33
C PRO A 44 -10.61 -6.06 -8.38
N ALA A 45 -9.96 -5.89 -7.22
CA ALA A 45 -8.55 -5.48 -7.17
C ALA A 45 -7.65 -6.60 -7.72
N LYS A 46 -7.94 -7.85 -7.37
CA LYS A 46 -7.23 -9.02 -7.90
C LYS A 46 -7.36 -9.11 -9.43
N GLU A 47 -8.56 -8.86 -9.97
CA GLU A 47 -8.78 -8.85 -11.42
C GLU A 47 -7.92 -7.81 -12.12
N ILE A 48 -7.87 -6.58 -11.60
CA ILE A 48 -7.04 -5.51 -12.17
C ILE A 48 -5.56 -5.90 -12.15
N LEU A 49 -5.08 -6.44 -11.04
CA LEU A 49 -3.70 -6.90 -10.95
C LEU A 49 -3.40 -8.01 -11.97
N ASN A 50 -4.32 -8.97 -12.12
CA ASN A 50 -4.16 -10.05 -13.10
C ASN A 50 -4.15 -9.53 -14.53
N LEU A 51 -4.93 -8.51 -14.87
CA LEU A 51 -4.91 -7.87 -16.19
C LEU A 51 -3.55 -7.26 -16.51
N HIS A 52 -2.79 -6.88 -15.49
CA HIS A 52 -1.43 -6.35 -15.64
C HIS A 52 -0.35 -7.40 -15.36
N ASN A 53 -0.74 -8.69 -15.37
CA ASN A 53 0.16 -9.83 -15.14
C ASN A 53 0.83 -9.83 -13.76
N ILE A 54 0.11 -9.34 -12.75
CA ILE A 54 0.58 -9.31 -11.37
C ILE A 54 -0.24 -10.31 -10.54
N ASP A 55 0.45 -11.28 -9.93
CA ASP A 55 -0.16 -12.29 -9.07
C ASP A 55 -0.14 -11.82 -7.62
N CYS A 56 -1.30 -11.90 -6.95
CA CYS A 56 -1.43 -11.55 -5.54
C CYS A 56 -1.99 -12.71 -4.70
N ASN A 57 -1.92 -13.94 -5.20
CA ASN A 57 -2.44 -15.10 -4.50
C ASN A 57 -1.75 -15.31 -3.15
N GLY A 58 -2.54 -15.71 -2.15
CA GLY A 58 -2.04 -16.01 -0.81
C GLY A 58 -1.97 -14.82 0.13
N LYS A 59 -2.11 -13.59 -0.36
CA LYS A 59 -2.11 -12.41 0.49
C LYS A 59 -3.41 -12.31 1.28
N ARG A 60 -3.30 -12.10 2.59
CA ARG A 60 -4.43 -11.85 3.49
C ARG A 60 -4.20 -10.59 4.29
N ALA A 61 -5.28 -9.92 4.68
CA ALA A 61 -5.20 -8.69 5.46
C ALA A 61 -4.53 -8.95 6.81
N VAL A 62 -3.61 -8.06 7.17
CA VAL A 62 -2.94 -8.05 8.48
C VAL A 62 -3.04 -6.63 9.00
N GLN A 63 -3.38 -6.47 10.27
CA GLN A 63 -3.45 -5.14 10.86
C GLN A 63 -2.07 -4.63 11.24
N ILE A 64 -1.80 -3.35 10.97
CA ILE A 64 -0.58 -2.68 11.40
C ILE A 64 -0.51 -2.63 12.93
N LYS A 65 0.68 -2.83 13.47
CA LYS A 65 0.97 -2.80 14.91
C LYS A 65 1.97 -1.71 15.23
N LYS A 66 1.99 -1.26 16.48
CA LYS A 66 2.96 -0.25 16.94
C LYS A 66 4.40 -0.69 16.69
N SER A 67 4.72 -1.98 16.84
CA SER A 67 6.06 -2.52 16.60
C SER A 67 6.52 -2.41 15.15
N ASP A 68 5.58 -2.26 14.20
CA ASP A 68 5.93 -2.09 12.78
C ASP A 68 6.64 -0.77 12.52
N TYR A 69 6.44 0.23 13.37
CA TYR A 69 7.11 1.52 13.21
C TYR A 69 8.65 1.40 13.20
N ASP A 70 9.18 0.61 14.10
CA ASP A 70 10.64 0.42 14.20
C ASP A 70 11.17 -0.58 13.16
N LYS A 71 10.29 -1.44 12.65
CA LYS A 71 10.66 -2.49 11.71
C LYS A 71 10.87 -1.99 10.29
N TYR A 72 10.13 -0.97 9.86
CA TYR A 72 10.16 -0.48 8.49
C TYR A 72 10.76 0.92 8.42
N ASP A 73 11.45 1.21 7.31
CA ASP A 73 12.05 2.53 7.07
C ASP A 73 11.00 3.55 6.63
N LEU A 74 9.98 3.11 5.89
CA LEU A 74 8.89 3.94 5.40
C LEU A 74 7.55 3.27 5.60
N LEU A 75 6.54 4.08 5.94
CA LEU A 75 5.16 3.67 6.13
C LEU A 75 4.30 4.53 5.19
N ILE A 76 3.69 3.90 4.19
CA ILE A 76 3.09 4.62 3.06
C ILE A 76 1.58 4.43 3.06
N PRO A 77 0.82 5.34 3.69
CA PRO A 77 -0.65 5.31 3.61
C PRO A 77 -1.14 5.80 2.25
N MET A 78 -2.34 5.34 1.87
CA MET A 78 -2.94 5.67 0.59
C MET A 78 -3.76 6.96 0.65
N ASP A 79 -4.35 7.27 1.80
CA ASP A 79 -5.26 8.40 1.96
C ASP A 79 -5.14 9.03 3.36
N SER A 80 -5.84 10.16 3.54
CA SER A 80 -5.82 10.89 4.81
C SER A 80 -6.45 10.11 5.96
N ASN A 81 -7.42 9.24 5.68
CA ASN A 81 -8.03 8.38 6.69
C ASN A 81 -7.01 7.34 7.20
N ASN A 82 -6.24 6.76 6.30
CA ASN A 82 -5.14 5.86 6.69
C ASN A 82 -4.11 6.59 7.54
N VAL A 83 -3.76 7.84 7.20
CA VAL A 83 -2.82 8.66 8.00
C VAL A 83 -3.33 8.82 9.41
N ARG A 84 -4.59 9.18 9.60
CA ARG A 84 -5.18 9.36 10.93
C ARG A 84 -5.16 8.07 11.74
N ASN A 85 -5.61 6.97 11.16
CA ASN A 85 -5.65 5.68 11.82
C ASN A 85 -4.26 5.16 12.16
N MET A 86 -3.33 5.30 11.22
CA MET A 86 -1.94 4.90 11.40
C MET A 86 -1.27 5.69 12.52
N SER A 87 -1.44 7.02 12.53
CA SER A 87 -0.87 7.88 13.57
C SER A 87 -1.41 7.55 14.97
N ARG A 88 -2.68 7.16 15.06
CA ARG A 88 -3.28 6.74 16.32
C ARG A 88 -2.69 5.42 16.81
N ILE A 89 -2.56 4.43 15.92
CA ILE A 89 -2.04 3.09 16.26
C ILE A 89 -0.56 3.17 16.64
N LEU A 90 0.22 3.92 15.87
CA LEU A 90 1.67 4.06 16.06
C LEU A 90 2.03 5.11 17.10
N LYS A 91 1.06 5.88 17.58
CA LYS A 91 1.23 6.97 18.57
C LYS A 91 2.21 8.04 18.13
N GLY A 92 2.10 8.46 16.87
CA GLY A 92 2.89 9.54 16.31
C GLY A 92 3.87 9.08 15.24
N ASP A 93 4.73 10.01 14.82
CA ASP A 93 5.74 9.78 13.78
C ASP A 93 7.04 10.52 14.11
N PRO A 94 7.75 10.10 15.18
CA PRO A 94 8.95 10.83 15.61
C PRO A 94 10.08 10.84 14.60
N ASN A 95 10.17 9.83 13.72
CA ASN A 95 11.25 9.70 12.74
C ASN A 95 10.83 10.09 11.32
N ASN A 96 9.65 10.71 11.17
CA ASN A 96 9.15 11.18 9.87
C ASN A 96 9.10 10.07 8.81
N LYS A 97 8.52 8.92 9.17
CA LYS A 97 8.43 7.75 8.28
C LYS A 97 7.12 7.69 7.49
N ILE A 98 6.08 8.42 7.94
CA ILE A 98 4.73 8.35 7.37
C ILE A 98 4.58 9.37 6.24
N HIS A 99 4.39 8.89 5.02
CA HIS A 99 4.20 9.72 3.84
C HIS A 99 3.11 9.10 2.94
N LYS A 100 2.11 9.90 2.55
CA LYS A 100 1.10 9.42 1.60
C LYS A 100 1.75 9.05 0.27
N LEU A 101 1.27 7.97 -0.36
CA LEU A 101 1.83 7.51 -1.63
C LEU A 101 1.87 8.61 -2.68
N MET A 102 0.77 9.35 -2.84
CA MET A 102 0.68 10.40 -3.85
C MET A 102 1.58 11.60 -3.56
N SER A 103 2.10 11.76 -2.33
CA SER A 103 3.04 12.84 -2.03
C SER A 103 4.32 12.74 -2.85
N TYR A 104 4.71 11.55 -3.26
CA TYR A 104 5.89 11.35 -4.11
C TYR A 104 5.69 11.86 -5.54
N THR A 105 4.45 12.07 -5.96
CA THR A 105 4.12 12.69 -7.25
C THR A 105 4.06 14.23 -7.18
N GLY A 106 4.30 14.80 -6.00
CA GLY A 106 4.18 16.24 -5.78
C GLY A 106 2.76 16.72 -5.44
N SER A 107 1.87 15.80 -5.06
CA SER A 107 0.47 16.10 -4.74
C SER A 107 0.09 15.63 -3.34
N ASP A 108 -0.76 16.38 -2.65
CA ASP A 108 -1.33 15.99 -1.35
C ASP A 108 -2.60 15.14 -1.49
N ARG A 109 -3.04 14.84 -2.70
CA ARG A 109 -4.30 14.11 -2.90
C ARG A 109 -4.19 12.66 -2.45
N ASP A 110 -5.35 12.07 -2.15
CA ASP A 110 -5.47 10.67 -1.83
C ASP A 110 -5.47 9.81 -3.10
N VAL A 111 -5.12 8.52 -2.96
CA VAL A 111 -5.38 7.53 -4.00
C VAL A 111 -6.90 7.43 -4.18
N SER A 112 -7.37 7.35 -5.43
CA SER A 112 -8.79 7.20 -5.73
C SER A 112 -9.35 5.94 -5.07
N ASP A 113 -10.47 6.10 -4.33
CA ASP A 113 -11.10 4.99 -3.61
C ASP A 113 -12.17 4.33 -4.48
N PRO A 114 -11.94 3.10 -4.98
CA PRO A 114 -12.89 2.43 -5.85
C PRO A 114 -14.20 2.01 -5.16
N TRP A 115 -14.24 1.98 -3.83
CA TRP A 115 -15.48 1.74 -3.09
C TRP A 115 -16.55 2.80 -3.38
N TYR A 116 -16.11 4.06 -3.59
CA TYR A 116 -17.01 5.17 -3.88
C TYR A 116 -17.20 5.40 -5.38
N THR A 117 -16.18 5.20 -6.20
CA THR A 117 -16.20 5.48 -7.63
C THR A 117 -16.54 4.27 -8.49
N GLY A 118 -16.28 3.05 -7.98
CA GLY A 118 -16.35 1.82 -8.76
C GLY A 118 -15.22 1.69 -9.80
N ASP A 119 -14.29 2.63 -9.83
CA ASP A 119 -13.25 2.70 -10.86
C ASP A 119 -11.92 2.15 -10.35
N PHE A 120 -11.76 0.84 -10.43
CA PHE A 120 -10.53 0.15 -10.04
C PHE A 120 -9.36 0.44 -10.97
N GLU A 121 -9.62 0.75 -12.23
CA GLU A 121 -8.57 1.12 -13.18
C GLU A 121 -7.93 2.45 -12.80
N LYS A 122 -8.73 3.43 -12.41
CA LYS A 122 -8.21 4.71 -11.91
C LYS A 122 -7.40 4.52 -10.64
N CYS A 123 -7.89 3.69 -9.71
CA CYS A 123 -7.16 3.34 -8.50
C CYS A 123 -5.80 2.71 -8.84
N TYR A 124 -5.78 1.76 -9.77
CA TYR A 124 -4.55 1.13 -10.24
C TYR A 124 -3.57 2.17 -10.80
N ASN A 125 -4.05 3.06 -11.67
CA ASN A 125 -3.20 4.08 -12.29
C ASN A 125 -2.61 5.04 -11.25
N ASP A 126 -3.40 5.46 -10.27
CA ASP A 126 -2.92 6.30 -9.16
C ASP A 126 -1.80 5.60 -8.39
N ILE A 127 -2.03 4.34 -8.02
CA ILE A 127 -1.05 3.56 -7.25
C ILE A 127 0.20 3.32 -8.10
N TYR A 128 0.04 2.99 -9.37
CA TYR A 128 1.17 2.80 -10.28
C TYR A 128 2.05 4.05 -10.35
N ASN A 129 1.44 5.21 -10.56
CA ASN A 129 2.17 6.48 -10.63
C ASN A 129 2.85 6.83 -9.30
N GLY A 130 2.16 6.61 -8.19
CA GLY A 130 2.72 6.82 -6.86
C GLY A 130 3.90 5.90 -6.57
N CYS A 131 3.76 4.62 -6.87
CA CYS A 131 4.83 3.63 -6.69
C CYS A 131 6.05 3.94 -7.56
N LYS A 132 5.82 4.36 -8.80
CA LYS A 132 6.90 4.76 -9.71
C LYS A 132 7.68 5.94 -9.15
N ALA A 133 6.99 6.97 -8.69
CA ALA A 133 7.62 8.15 -8.10
C ALA A 133 8.36 7.80 -6.81
N LEU A 134 7.78 6.95 -5.96
CA LEU A 134 8.42 6.46 -4.74
C LEU A 134 9.72 5.72 -5.07
N LEU A 135 9.69 4.80 -6.01
CA LEU A 135 10.88 4.03 -6.39
C LEU A 135 11.97 4.96 -6.94
N GLU A 136 11.62 5.91 -7.80
CA GLU A 136 12.57 6.89 -8.34
C GLU A 136 13.23 7.71 -7.23
N SER A 137 12.53 7.97 -6.13
CA SER A 137 13.10 8.71 -4.99
C SER A 137 14.09 7.89 -4.17
N LEU A 138 14.05 6.56 -4.28
CA LEU A 138 14.84 5.64 -3.46
C LEU A 138 16.08 5.08 -4.19
N ILE A 139 16.17 5.28 -5.51
CA ILE A 139 17.27 4.73 -6.31
C ILE A 139 18.12 5.78 -6.99
#